data_165e5dcdf2b012fbc4246ef7167ea7a6
#
_entry.id   165e5dcdf2b012fbc4246ef7167ea7a6
#
_cell.length_a   1.000
_cell.length_b   1.000
_cell.length_c   1.000
_cell.angle_alpha   90.00
_cell.angle_beta   90.00
_cell.angle_gamma   90.00
#
_symmetry.space_group_name_H-M   'P 1'
#
loop_
_entity.id
_entity.type
_entity.pdbx_description
1 polymer ?
#
loop_
_entity_poly.entity_id
_entity_poly.type
_entity_poly.pdbx_seq_one_letter_code
_entity_poly.pdbx_strand_id
1 'polypeptide(L)'
;MRFVIVTGMSGAGKSTALKMLEDMGYFCVDNLPIPLLPRFVEMFSEPDEEVKKIALGIDIRGGQDFGGLKDVLDEMDVKEIEYEILFLDAQDDVLIKRYKETRRQHPLSGSGRVDTGIAKEREKIMFLKMRATYILDTSKMLTRELKLELEKIFVKGQNFCNLYITVMSFGFKYGIPSDSDLSLIHISEPTRPY
;
A
#
# COMPACT_ATOMS: atom_id res chain seq x y z
N MET A 1 14.50 -12.97 11.16
CA MET A 1 14.70 -11.88 10.15
C MET A 1 13.33 -11.24 9.88
N ARG A 2 13.24 -9.92 9.68
CA ARG A 2 11.98 -9.26 9.28
C ARG A 2 12.08 -8.77 7.84
N PHE A 3 11.27 -9.31 6.97
CA PHE A 3 11.31 -9.07 5.54
C PHE A 3 10.03 -8.37 5.07
N VAL A 4 10.16 -7.16 4.52
CA VAL A 4 9.03 -6.31 4.13
C VAL A 4 9.06 -6.02 2.64
N ILE A 5 8.00 -6.34 1.94
CA ILE A 5 7.77 -5.97 0.55
C ILE A 5 6.95 -4.69 0.52
N VAL A 6 7.54 -3.60 0.04
CA VAL A 6 6.87 -2.30 -0.12
C VAL A 6 6.35 -2.18 -1.53
N THR A 7 5.05 -2.18 -1.68
CA THR A 7 4.38 -2.10 -3.00
C THR A 7 3.16 -1.17 -2.93
N GLY A 8 2.40 -1.07 -4.00
CA GLY A 8 1.20 -0.24 -4.06
C GLY A 8 1.17 0.66 -5.29
N MET A 9 0.18 1.55 -5.34
CA MET A 9 -0.07 2.42 -6.48
C MET A 9 1.13 3.32 -6.80
N SER A 10 1.39 3.51 -8.08
CA SER A 10 2.39 4.48 -8.55
C SER A 10 1.98 5.90 -8.15
N GLY A 11 2.86 6.60 -7.44
CA GLY A 11 2.55 7.92 -6.86
C GLY A 11 1.96 7.87 -5.44
N ALA A 12 1.75 6.67 -4.85
CA ALA A 12 1.27 6.53 -3.47
C ALA A 12 2.34 6.78 -2.40
N GLY A 13 3.62 6.94 -2.77
CA GLY A 13 4.69 7.30 -1.82
C GLY A 13 5.66 6.17 -1.48
N LYS A 14 5.75 5.10 -2.27
CA LYS A 14 6.65 3.95 -2.03
C LYS A 14 8.11 4.34 -1.75
N SER A 15 8.71 5.16 -2.63
CA SER A 15 10.12 5.58 -2.43
C SER A 15 10.29 6.46 -1.19
N THR A 16 9.26 7.18 -0.76
CA THR A 16 9.29 7.93 0.51
C THR A 16 9.24 6.98 1.70
N ALA A 17 8.38 5.96 1.63
CA ALA A 17 8.28 4.94 2.68
C ALA A 17 9.60 4.13 2.81
N LEU A 18 10.24 3.77 1.69
CA LEU A 18 11.52 3.07 1.72
C LEU A 18 12.62 3.91 2.39
N LYS A 19 12.72 5.20 2.08
CA LYS A 19 13.67 6.10 2.76
C LYS A 19 13.42 6.19 4.27
N MET A 20 12.14 6.22 4.67
CA MET A 20 11.80 6.22 6.10
C MET A 20 12.13 4.88 6.78
N LEU A 21 11.93 3.76 6.09
CA LEU A 21 12.34 2.45 6.62
C LEU A 21 13.87 2.34 6.73
N GLU A 22 14.62 2.91 5.79
CA GLU A 22 16.08 3.02 5.87
C GLU A 22 16.50 3.80 7.12
N ASP A 23 15.87 4.96 7.40
CA ASP A 23 16.07 5.72 8.65
C ASP A 23 15.74 4.91 9.91
N MET A 24 14.88 3.90 9.82
CA MET A 24 14.49 2.98 10.90
C MET A 24 15.40 1.75 11.01
N GLY A 25 16.50 1.72 10.23
CA GLY A 25 17.49 0.66 10.25
C GLY A 25 17.15 -0.56 9.39
N TYR A 26 16.29 -0.42 8.39
CA TYR A 26 16.07 -1.44 7.37
C TYR A 26 17.12 -1.32 6.26
N PHE A 27 17.62 -2.47 5.79
CA PHE A 27 18.34 -2.53 4.53
C PHE A 27 17.33 -2.44 3.39
N CYS A 28 17.36 -1.32 2.63
CA CYS A 28 16.36 -1.03 1.62
C CYS A 28 16.89 -1.21 0.21
N VAL A 29 16.15 -1.93 -0.63
CA VAL A 29 16.41 -2.03 -2.07
C VAL A 29 15.17 -1.57 -2.81
N ASP A 30 15.29 -0.54 -3.64
CA ASP A 30 14.20 -0.07 -4.48
C ASP A 30 14.26 -0.72 -5.87
N ASN A 31 13.08 -1.03 -6.41
CA ASN A 31 12.91 -1.56 -7.77
C ASN A 31 13.70 -2.85 -8.04
N LEU A 32 13.69 -3.81 -7.11
CA LEU A 32 14.30 -5.11 -7.32
C LEU A 32 13.56 -5.87 -8.44
N PRO A 33 14.28 -6.41 -9.45
CA PRO A 33 13.67 -7.27 -10.45
C PRO A 33 13.05 -8.52 -9.83
N ILE A 34 11.79 -8.81 -10.16
CA ILE A 34 11.02 -9.93 -9.58
C ILE A 34 11.78 -11.28 -9.64
N PRO A 35 12.44 -11.66 -10.76
CA PRO A 35 13.18 -12.92 -10.84
C PRO A 35 14.36 -13.04 -9.86
N LEU A 36 14.83 -11.92 -9.31
CA LEU A 36 15.93 -11.94 -8.33
C LEU A 36 15.43 -12.08 -6.89
N LEU A 37 14.13 -11.90 -6.66
CA LEU A 37 13.53 -11.90 -5.31
C LEU A 37 13.83 -13.20 -4.53
N PRO A 38 13.65 -14.42 -5.08
CA PRO A 38 13.93 -15.65 -4.35
C PRO A 38 15.40 -15.76 -3.94
N ARG A 39 16.34 -15.46 -4.86
CA ARG A 39 17.78 -15.50 -4.56
C ARG A 39 18.18 -14.45 -3.54
N PHE A 40 17.58 -13.27 -3.62
CA PHE A 40 17.81 -12.20 -2.66
C PHE A 40 17.40 -12.63 -1.24
N VAL A 41 16.25 -13.24 -1.10
CA VAL A 41 15.76 -13.76 0.19
C VAL A 41 16.66 -14.88 0.71
N GLU A 42 17.07 -15.82 -0.14
CA GLU A 42 17.99 -16.90 0.23
C GLU A 42 19.33 -16.36 0.78
N MET A 43 19.91 -15.33 0.16
CA MET A 43 21.17 -14.72 0.61
C MET A 43 21.10 -14.20 2.04
N PHE A 44 19.97 -13.64 2.46
CA PHE A 44 19.81 -13.06 3.80
C PHE A 44 19.16 -14.03 4.81
N SER A 45 18.81 -15.24 4.39
CA SER A 45 18.23 -16.26 5.29
C SER A 45 19.28 -17.04 6.08
N GLU A 46 20.58 -16.83 5.80
CA GLU A 46 21.65 -17.49 6.53
C GLU A 46 21.81 -16.93 7.96
N PRO A 47 22.09 -17.78 8.97
CA PRO A 47 22.08 -17.36 10.39
C PRO A 47 23.14 -16.34 10.79
N ASP A 48 24.22 -16.21 10.02
CA ASP A 48 25.36 -15.33 10.31
C ASP A 48 25.26 -13.92 9.73
N GLU A 49 24.15 -13.58 9.07
CA GLU A 49 23.95 -12.26 8.47
C GLU A 49 23.64 -11.22 9.55
N GLU A 50 24.41 -10.11 9.52
CA GLU A 50 24.20 -8.94 10.41
C GLU A 50 22.87 -8.21 10.12
N VAL A 51 22.33 -8.37 8.90
CA VAL A 51 21.12 -7.67 8.44
C VAL A 51 19.87 -8.42 8.89
N LYS A 52 19.20 -7.89 9.91
CA LYS A 52 17.99 -8.49 10.49
C LYS A 52 16.66 -7.91 9.95
N LYS A 53 16.72 -6.77 9.25
CA LYS A 53 15.54 -6.04 8.75
C LYS A 53 15.78 -5.63 7.30
N ILE A 54 14.91 -6.08 6.41
CA ILE A 54 15.02 -5.84 4.97
C ILE A 54 13.71 -5.28 4.45
N ALA A 55 13.77 -4.25 3.60
CA ALA A 55 12.62 -3.71 2.90
C ALA A 55 12.88 -3.63 1.39
N LEU A 56 12.06 -4.29 0.61
CA LEU A 56 12.17 -4.33 -0.84
C LEU A 56 11.04 -3.56 -1.51
N GLY A 57 11.41 -2.55 -2.28
CA GLY A 57 10.49 -1.85 -3.17
C GLY A 57 10.23 -2.62 -4.44
N ILE A 58 8.99 -3.01 -4.68
CA ILE A 58 8.55 -3.61 -5.93
C ILE A 58 7.64 -2.63 -6.64
N ASP A 59 8.06 -2.20 -7.85
CA ASP A 59 7.31 -1.26 -8.67
C ASP A 59 6.90 -1.89 -10.02
N ILE A 60 5.79 -1.43 -10.53
CA ILE A 60 5.16 -1.89 -11.79
C ILE A 60 5.89 -1.38 -13.04
N ARG A 61 6.86 -0.48 -12.86
CA ARG A 61 7.57 0.17 -13.96
C ARG A 61 8.39 -0.85 -14.75
N GLY A 62 8.06 -1.04 -15.98
CA GLY A 62 8.93 -1.75 -16.90
C GLY A 62 8.37 -3.03 -17.52
N GLY A 63 7.05 -3.21 -17.55
CA GLY A 63 6.45 -4.36 -18.25
C GLY A 63 6.75 -5.70 -17.56
N GLN A 64 7.16 -5.67 -16.29
CA GLN A 64 7.38 -6.89 -15.52
C GLN A 64 6.06 -7.64 -15.39
N ASP A 65 6.12 -8.91 -15.69
CA ASP A 65 4.97 -9.79 -15.65
C ASP A 65 4.53 -10.00 -14.20
N PHE A 66 3.36 -9.45 -13.86
CA PHE A 66 2.77 -9.64 -12.51
C PHE A 66 2.45 -11.11 -12.21
N GLY A 67 2.28 -11.93 -13.25
CA GLY A 67 2.19 -13.37 -13.10
C GLY A 67 3.42 -13.89 -12.36
N GLY A 68 4.60 -13.46 -12.78
CA GLY A 68 5.85 -13.85 -12.13
C GLY A 68 5.96 -13.45 -10.65
N LEU A 69 5.40 -12.28 -10.24
CA LEU A 69 5.43 -11.91 -8.83
C LEU A 69 4.49 -12.80 -7.98
N LYS A 70 3.32 -13.12 -8.51
CA LYS A 70 2.40 -14.04 -7.84
C LYS A 70 3.05 -15.40 -7.63
N ASP A 71 3.66 -15.95 -8.69
CA ASP A 71 4.32 -17.26 -8.65
C ASP A 71 5.47 -17.27 -7.62
N VAL A 72 6.27 -16.18 -7.58
CA VAL A 72 7.36 -16.04 -6.60
C VAL A 72 6.82 -15.97 -5.16
N LEU A 73 5.76 -15.21 -4.92
CA LEU A 73 5.15 -15.14 -3.58
C LEU A 73 4.54 -16.49 -3.17
N ASP A 74 3.91 -17.20 -4.10
CA ASP A 74 3.39 -18.55 -3.87
C ASP A 74 4.54 -19.56 -3.57
N GLU A 75 5.68 -19.44 -4.25
CA GLU A 75 6.88 -20.22 -3.96
C GLU A 75 7.46 -19.90 -2.57
N MET A 76 7.48 -18.62 -2.18
CA MET A 76 7.92 -18.21 -0.84
C MET A 76 7.01 -18.79 0.25
N ASP A 77 5.69 -18.79 0.04
CA ASP A 77 4.73 -19.39 0.96
C ASP A 77 4.94 -20.91 1.10
N VAL A 78 5.21 -21.62 -0.02
CA VAL A 78 5.52 -23.06 -0.01
C VAL A 78 6.83 -23.36 0.76
N LYS A 79 7.81 -22.45 0.66
CA LYS A 79 9.09 -22.55 1.38
C LYS A 79 9.01 -22.06 2.83
N GLU A 80 7.84 -21.69 3.32
CA GLU A 80 7.60 -21.16 4.67
C GLU A 80 8.48 -19.92 4.98
N ILE A 81 8.78 -19.11 3.98
CA ILE A 81 9.54 -17.87 4.14
C ILE A 81 8.59 -16.79 4.66
N GLU A 82 8.83 -16.30 5.87
CA GLU A 82 8.05 -15.23 6.46
C GLU A 82 8.34 -13.88 5.78
N TYR A 83 7.31 -13.24 5.25
CA TYR A 83 7.38 -11.88 4.71
C TYR A 83 6.13 -11.08 5.06
N GLU A 84 6.26 -9.78 5.10
CA GLU A 84 5.15 -8.84 5.29
C GLU A 84 5.00 -7.98 4.03
N ILE A 85 3.77 -7.70 3.62
CA ILE A 85 3.50 -6.80 2.50
C ILE A 85 2.94 -5.48 3.03
N LEU A 86 3.67 -4.40 2.80
CA LEU A 86 3.20 -3.03 3.00
C LEU A 86 2.67 -2.50 1.67
N PHE A 87 1.35 -2.34 1.58
CA PHE A 87 0.67 -1.80 0.41
C PHE A 87 0.32 -0.33 0.62
N LEU A 88 0.89 0.55 -0.22
CA LEU A 88 0.57 1.98 -0.22
C LEU A 88 -0.50 2.27 -1.28
N ASP A 89 -1.62 2.81 -0.85
CA ASP A 89 -2.72 3.21 -1.72
C ASP A 89 -2.94 4.73 -1.67
N ALA A 90 -3.67 5.24 -2.64
CA ALA A 90 -4.22 6.58 -2.63
C ALA A 90 -5.42 6.66 -3.59
N GLN A 91 -6.32 7.60 -3.35
CA GLN A 91 -7.48 7.88 -4.21
C GLN A 91 -7.00 8.34 -5.59
N ASP A 92 -7.78 8.01 -6.62
CA ASP A 92 -7.37 8.23 -8.02
C ASP A 92 -7.20 9.72 -8.36
N ASP A 93 -8.04 10.59 -7.81
CA ASP A 93 -7.94 12.04 -7.96
C ASP A 93 -6.65 12.59 -7.35
N VAL A 94 -6.22 12.06 -6.21
CA VAL A 94 -4.97 12.41 -5.54
C VAL A 94 -3.78 11.94 -6.36
N LEU A 95 -3.82 10.70 -6.89
CA LEU A 95 -2.78 10.18 -7.78
C LEU A 95 -2.65 11.02 -9.04
N ILE A 96 -3.77 11.36 -9.69
CA ILE A 96 -3.79 12.22 -10.88
C ILE A 96 -3.15 13.58 -10.56
N LYS A 97 -3.49 14.17 -9.42
CA LYS A 97 -2.90 15.44 -8.97
C LYS A 97 -1.39 15.35 -8.79
N ARG A 98 -0.91 14.31 -8.07
CA ARG A 98 0.52 14.07 -7.85
C ARG A 98 1.29 13.86 -9.16
N TYR A 99 0.70 13.17 -10.13
CA TYR A 99 1.29 13.03 -11.47
C TYR A 99 1.42 14.36 -12.22
N LYS A 100 0.38 15.20 -12.15
CA LYS A 100 0.41 16.56 -12.74
C LYS A 100 1.48 17.43 -12.09
N GLU A 101 1.60 17.41 -10.77
CA GLU A 101 2.59 18.19 -10.01
C GLU A 101 4.03 17.77 -10.35
N THR A 102 4.27 16.48 -10.48
CA THR A 102 5.61 15.94 -10.79
C THR A 102 5.93 15.95 -12.30
N ARG A 103 4.97 16.28 -13.18
CA ARG A 103 5.09 16.23 -14.63
C ARG A 103 5.61 14.89 -15.17
N ARG A 104 5.29 13.78 -14.48
CA ARG A 104 5.65 12.44 -14.88
C ARG A 104 4.51 11.78 -15.64
N GLN A 105 4.85 10.93 -16.61
CA GLN A 105 3.87 10.05 -17.25
C GLN A 105 3.63 8.82 -16.38
N HIS A 106 2.39 8.34 -16.36
CA HIS A 106 2.08 7.10 -15.67
C HIS A 106 2.64 5.90 -16.43
N PRO A 107 3.30 4.94 -15.79
CA PRO A 107 3.96 3.83 -16.47
C PRO A 107 3.05 3.03 -17.42
N LEU A 108 1.78 2.88 -17.07
CA LEU A 108 0.79 2.12 -17.86
C LEU A 108 -0.11 2.99 -18.74
N SER A 109 0.08 4.31 -18.78
CA SER A 109 -0.72 5.18 -19.65
C SER A 109 -0.22 5.21 -21.10
N GLY A 110 1.04 4.85 -21.34
CA GLY A 110 1.66 5.05 -22.66
C GLY A 110 1.53 6.50 -23.12
N SER A 111 0.97 6.72 -24.32
CA SER A 111 0.59 8.04 -24.84
C SER A 111 -0.80 8.51 -24.39
N GLY A 112 -1.50 7.70 -23.57
CA GLY A 112 -2.87 7.96 -23.12
C GLY A 112 -2.97 8.83 -21.87
N ARG A 113 -4.18 8.93 -21.35
CA ARG A 113 -4.49 9.71 -20.15
C ARG A 113 -4.00 8.98 -18.88
N VAL A 114 -3.61 9.77 -17.87
CA VAL A 114 -3.12 9.25 -16.58
C VAL A 114 -4.19 8.43 -15.86
N ASP A 115 -5.47 8.84 -15.92
CA ASP A 115 -6.60 8.16 -15.29
C ASP A 115 -6.77 6.71 -15.79
N THR A 116 -6.63 6.50 -17.10
CA THR A 116 -6.69 5.14 -17.69
C THR A 116 -5.51 4.27 -17.26
N GLY A 117 -4.34 4.87 -17.06
CA GLY A 117 -3.15 4.19 -16.54
C GLY A 117 -3.38 3.75 -15.09
N ILE A 118 -3.92 4.62 -14.24
CA ILE A 118 -4.23 4.34 -12.83
C ILE A 118 -5.25 3.20 -12.71
N ALA A 119 -6.34 3.25 -13.50
CA ALA A 119 -7.36 2.19 -13.47
C ALA A 119 -6.77 0.81 -13.84
N LYS A 120 -5.95 0.74 -14.90
CA LYS A 120 -5.25 -0.50 -15.29
C LYS A 120 -4.26 -0.98 -14.23
N GLU A 121 -3.56 -0.05 -13.58
CA GLU A 121 -2.65 -0.39 -12.50
C GLU A 121 -3.40 -1.00 -11.33
N ARG A 122 -4.47 -0.35 -10.88
CA ARG A 122 -5.29 -0.80 -9.76
C ARG A 122 -5.84 -2.22 -9.98
N GLU A 123 -6.33 -2.51 -11.17
CA GLU A 123 -6.78 -3.87 -11.54
C GLU A 123 -5.65 -4.89 -11.42
N LYS A 124 -4.48 -4.57 -11.98
CA LYS A 124 -3.33 -5.47 -11.99
C LYS A 124 -2.76 -5.78 -10.62
N ILE A 125 -2.76 -4.80 -9.69
CA ILE A 125 -2.15 -4.97 -8.35
C ILE A 125 -3.16 -5.34 -7.26
N MET A 126 -4.42 -5.54 -7.61
CA MET A 126 -5.46 -5.87 -6.64
C MET A 126 -5.09 -7.12 -5.82
N PHE A 127 -4.48 -8.13 -6.45
CA PHE A 127 -4.06 -9.35 -5.76
C PHE A 127 -3.02 -9.07 -4.66
N LEU A 128 -2.11 -8.10 -4.86
CA LEU A 128 -1.15 -7.67 -3.84
C LEU A 128 -1.84 -6.96 -2.68
N LYS A 129 -2.84 -6.14 -2.99
CA LYS A 129 -3.66 -5.49 -1.95
C LYS A 129 -4.39 -6.51 -1.09
N MET A 130 -4.91 -7.58 -1.70
CA MET A 130 -5.60 -8.66 -0.98
C MET A 130 -4.66 -9.50 -0.11
N ARG A 131 -3.37 -9.61 -0.46
CA ARG A 131 -2.32 -10.31 0.31
C ARG A 131 -1.59 -9.39 1.29
N ALA A 132 -1.89 -8.09 1.28
CA ALA A 132 -1.17 -7.12 2.08
C ALA A 132 -1.37 -7.34 3.57
N THR A 133 -0.27 -7.37 4.31
CA THR A 133 -0.25 -7.38 5.78
C THR A 133 -0.66 -6.01 6.32
N TYR A 134 -0.18 -4.94 5.66
CA TYR A 134 -0.48 -3.56 6.02
C TYR A 134 -0.93 -2.79 4.79
N ILE A 135 -2.04 -2.07 4.90
CA ILE A 135 -2.54 -1.17 3.86
C ILE A 135 -2.57 0.24 4.43
N LEU A 136 -1.83 1.16 3.79
CA LEU A 136 -1.81 2.57 4.16
C LEU A 136 -2.39 3.42 3.03
N ASP A 137 -3.51 4.08 3.29
CA ASP A 137 -4.06 5.10 2.40
C ASP A 137 -3.37 6.44 2.64
N THR A 138 -2.56 6.85 1.67
CA THR A 138 -1.79 8.10 1.73
C THR A 138 -2.51 9.29 1.13
N SER A 139 -3.80 9.18 0.79
CA SER A 139 -4.57 10.23 0.09
C SER A 139 -4.55 11.56 0.84
N LYS A 140 -4.75 11.52 2.15
CA LYS A 140 -4.82 12.68 3.03
C LYS A 140 -3.62 12.80 3.97
N MET A 141 -2.66 11.88 3.88
CA MET A 141 -1.50 11.86 4.77
C MET A 141 -0.44 12.86 4.35
N LEU A 142 0.04 13.62 5.31
CA LEU A 142 1.29 14.35 5.19
C LEU A 142 2.48 13.39 5.34
N THR A 143 3.63 13.77 4.81
CA THR A 143 4.85 12.95 4.92
C THR A 143 5.21 12.59 6.35
N ARG A 144 5.03 13.52 7.31
CA ARG A 144 5.24 13.28 8.74
C ARG A 144 4.28 12.24 9.34
N GLU A 145 3.04 12.20 8.84
CA GLU A 145 2.02 11.26 9.32
C GLU A 145 2.33 9.86 8.80
N LEU A 146 2.73 9.74 7.53
CA LEU A 146 3.22 8.49 6.99
C LEU A 146 4.39 7.94 7.82
N LYS A 147 5.36 8.80 8.22
CA LYS A 147 6.48 8.40 9.09
C LYS A 147 5.99 7.85 10.42
N LEU A 148 5.06 8.53 11.07
CA LEU A 148 4.49 8.09 12.35
C LEU A 148 3.77 6.74 12.25
N GLU A 149 3.02 6.51 11.16
CA GLU A 149 2.35 5.23 10.94
C GLU A 149 3.37 4.10 10.71
N LEU A 150 4.40 4.34 9.92
CA LEU A 150 5.48 3.37 9.72
C LEU A 150 6.23 3.07 11.02
N GLU A 151 6.50 4.07 11.86
CA GLU A 151 7.13 3.88 13.17
C GLU A 151 6.26 3.01 14.11
N LYS A 152 4.94 3.20 14.11
CA LYS A 152 4.01 2.35 14.88
C LYS A 152 4.11 0.89 14.48
N ILE A 153 4.12 0.61 13.17
CA ILE A 153 4.13 -0.74 12.61
C ILE A 153 5.49 -1.40 12.79
N PHE A 154 6.56 -0.69 12.43
CA PHE A 154 7.87 -1.31 12.22
C PHE A 154 8.86 -1.12 13.37
N VAL A 155 8.64 -0.14 14.25
CA VAL A 155 9.52 0.14 15.41
C VAL A 155 8.84 -0.28 16.71
N LYS A 156 7.60 0.16 16.93
CA LYS A 156 6.92 -0.05 18.22
C LYS A 156 6.20 -1.39 18.33
N GLY A 157 6.06 -2.14 17.24
CA GLY A 157 5.38 -3.44 17.23
C GLY A 157 3.91 -3.37 17.68
N GLN A 158 3.27 -2.20 17.54
CA GLN A 158 1.87 -2.05 17.90
C GLN A 158 1.00 -2.80 16.88
N ASN A 159 -0.04 -3.49 17.35
CA ASN A 159 -1.01 -4.14 16.49
C ASN A 159 -1.63 -3.11 15.55
N PHE A 160 -1.35 -3.25 14.28
CA PHE A 160 -1.94 -2.41 13.25
C PHE A 160 -3.28 -3.00 12.85
N CYS A 161 -4.36 -2.25 13.02
CA CYS A 161 -5.66 -2.61 12.48
C CYS A 161 -5.80 -2.04 11.07
N ASN A 162 -5.91 -2.90 10.07
CA ASN A 162 -6.21 -2.50 8.68
C ASN A 162 -7.64 -1.94 8.51
N LEU A 163 -8.45 -2.02 9.55
CA LEU A 163 -9.82 -1.52 9.54
C LEU A 163 -9.85 -0.06 10.03
N TYR A 164 -10.06 0.86 9.11
CA TYR A 164 -10.33 2.27 9.40
C TYR A 164 -11.84 2.48 9.40
N ILE A 165 -12.41 2.78 10.56
CA ILE A 165 -13.84 3.11 10.68
C ILE A 165 -13.95 4.61 10.88
N THR A 166 -14.51 5.30 9.89
CA THR A 166 -14.88 6.70 9.98
C THR A 166 -16.38 6.78 10.25
N VAL A 167 -16.74 7.28 11.42
CA VAL A 167 -18.15 7.50 11.78
C VAL A 167 -18.50 8.96 11.52
N MET A 168 -19.48 9.17 10.65
CA MET A 168 -19.91 10.50 10.24
C MET A 168 -21.39 10.70 10.55
N SER A 169 -21.74 11.82 11.19
CA SER A 169 -23.11 12.24 11.36
C SER A 169 -23.51 13.21 10.23
N PHE A 170 -24.61 12.96 9.56
CA PHE A 170 -25.07 13.81 8.47
C PHE A 170 -26.58 14.02 8.47
N GLY A 171 -27.01 15.13 7.91
CA GLY A 171 -28.43 15.43 7.72
C GLY A 171 -28.87 15.09 6.28
N PHE A 172 -30.02 14.48 6.13
CA PHE A 172 -30.56 14.05 4.83
C PHE A 172 -30.83 15.17 3.82
N LYS A 173 -30.78 16.42 4.24
CA LYS A 173 -31.07 17.57 3.36
C LYS A 173 -30.22 17.60 2.09
N TYR A 174 -28.97 17.11 2.18
CA TYR A 174 -28.00 17.11 1.08
C TYR A 174 -27.64 15.71 0.56
N GLY A 175 -28.39 14.69 1.00
CA GLY A 175 -28.16 13.30 0.63
C GLY A 175 -27.13 12.59 1.53
N ILE A 176 -26.89 11.33 1.19
CA ILE A 176 -25.87 10.51 1.87
C ILE A 176 -24.50 10.92 1.32
N PRO A 177 -23.45 11.12 2.17
CA PRO A 177 -22.11 11.37 1.70
C PRO A 177 -21.66 10.31 0.70
N SER A 178 -21.07 10.74 -0.42
CA SER A 178 -20.67 9.85 -1.52
C SER A 178 -19.52 8.89 -1.18
N ASP A 179 -18.82 9.15 -0.07
CA ASP A 179 -17.71 8.39 0.47
C ASP A 179 -18.11 7.45 1.64
N SER A 180 -19.42 7.28 1.87
CA SER A 180 -19.90 6.34 2.90
C SER A 180 -20.16 4.96 2.33
N ASP A 181 -19.48 3.94 2.88
CA ASP A 181 -19.67 2.53 2.52
C ASP A 181 -20.92 1.93 3.18
N LEU A 182 -21.29 2.44 4.35
CA LEU A 182 -22.44 1.97 5.12
C LEU A 182 -23.20 3.16 5.71
N SER A 183 -24.51 3.20 5.48
CA SER A 183 -25.42 4.18 6.06
C SER A 183 -26.37 3.49 7.04
N LEU A 184 -26.28 3.88 8.32
CA LEU A 184 -27.17 3.42 9.37
C LEU A 184 -28.20 4.51 9.68
N ILE A 185 -29.48 4.21 9.46
CA ILE A 185 -30.59 5.11 9.77
C ILE A 185 -31.27 4.62 11.04
N HIS A 186 -31.26 5.43 12.09
CA HIS A 186 -32.11 5.21 13.25
C HIS A 186 -33.38 6.00 13.06
N ILE A 187 -34.49 5.32 12.77
CA ILE A 187 -35.82 5.91 12.78
C ILE A 187 -36.31 5.88 14.23
N SER A 188 -36.17 7.00 14.92
CA SER A 188 -36.92 7.18 16.16
C SER A 188 -38.39 7.35 15.82
N GLU A 189 -39.27 6.49 16.34
CA GLU A 189 -40.71 6.71 16.26
C GLU A 189 -41.02 8.11 16.83
N PRO A 190 -41.83 8.92 16.12
CA PRO A 190 -42.26 10.18 16.65
C PRO A 190 -43.09 9.91 17.91
N THR A 191 -42.56 10.29 19.07
CA THR A 191 -43.34 10.34 20.29
C THR A 191 -44.55 11.26 20.05
N ARG A 192 -45.76 10.68 19.98
CA ARG A 192 -46.98 11.47 19.92
C ARG A 192 -47.06 12.29 21.21
N PRO A 193 -47.20 13.63 21.12
CA PRO A 193 -47.51 14.39 22.29
C PRO A 193 -48.94 14.02 22.72
N TYR A 194 -49.12 13.73 23.99
CA TYR A 194 -50.38 13.55 24.64
C TYR A 194 -51.16 14.88 24.65
#